data_0591c10a472f95becbb141e4f9959c0c
#
_entry.id   0591c10a472f95becbb141e4f9959c0c
#
_cell.length_a   1.000
_cell.length_b   1.000
_cell.length_c   1.000
_cell.angle_alpha   90.00
_cell.angle_beta   90.00
_cell.angle_gamma   90.00
#
_symmetry.space_group_name_H-M   'P 1'
#
loop_
_entity.id
_entity.type
_entity.pdbx_description
1 polymer ?
#
loop_
_entity_poly.entity_id
_entity_poly.type
_entity_poly.pdbx_seq_one_letter_code
_entity_poly.pdbx_strand_id
1 'polypeptide(L)'
;MNSFWLDSIENSTNFNKLEKDISTDVCIVGAGIFGLTCGYYLTKQGYNVVILEKEPDIASKTTGHTTAKITSQHNLIYKYLIDSLGVSMAQKYLYANQDAIENIAKIIEEEKILKDRIVMFIQII
;
A
#
# COMPACT_ATOMS: atom_id res chain seq x y z
N MET A 1 15.60 -16.58 3.95
CA MET A 1 14.62 -16.40 5.07
C MET A 1 13.34 -15.93 4.42
N ASN A 2 12.28 -16.70 4.53
CA ASN A 2 11.00 -16.33 3.93
C ASN A 2 10.37 -15.19 4.74
N SER A 3 9.57 -14.38 4.08
CA SER A 3 8.83 -13.31 4.76
C SER A 3 7.63 -13.91 5.49
N PHE A 4 7.42 -13.54 6.75
CA PHE A 4 6.24 -13.92 7.52
C PHE A 4 4.93 -13.59 6.76
N TRP A 5 4.89 -12.44 6.08
CA TRP A 5 3.71 -12.00 5.34
C TRP A 5 3.42 -12.87 4.13
N LEU A 6 4.46 -13.26 3.38
CA LEU A 6 4.30 -14.15 2.24
C LEU A 6 3.94 -15.56 2.66
N ASP A 7 4.52 -16.06 3.75
CA ASP A 7 4.23 -17.40 4.28
C ASP A 7 2.83 -17.49 4.92
N SER A 8 2.23 -16.36 5.31
CA SER A 8 0.89 -16.32 5.91
C SER A 8 -0.25 -16.30 4.89
N ILE A 9 0.05 -16.20 3.60
CA ILE A 9 -0.95 -16.22 2.52
C ILE A 9 -1.21 -17.68 2.14
N GLU A 10 -2.38 -18.19 2.50
CA GLU A 10 -2.77 -19.60 2.24
C GLU A 10 -3.12 -19.86 0.77
N ASN A 11 -3.45 -18.82 -0.01
CA ASN A 11 -3.84 -18.94 -1.40
C ASN A 11 -3.06 -17.96 -2.27
N SER A 12 -2.14 -18.46 -3.09
CA SER A 12 -1.60 -17.67 -4.19
C SER A 12 -2.71 -17.46 -5.23
N THR A 13 -2.99 -16.23 -5.56
CA THR A 13 -3.95 -15.93 -6.62
C THR A 13 -3.24 -16.14 -7.95
N ASN A 14 -3.60 -17.18 -8.69
CA ASN A 14 -3.06 -17.40 -10.04
C ASN A 14 -3.64 -16.35 -10.98
N PHE A 15 -2.85 -15.36 -11.33
CA PHE A 15 -3.20 -14.38 -12.35
C PHE A 15 -2.82 -14.88 -13.74
N ASN A 16 -3.71 -14.68 -14.71
CA ASN A 16 -3.43 -15.05 -16.09
C ASN A 16 -2.36 -14.15 -16.72
N LYS A 17 -1.52 -14.72 -17.55
CA LYS A 17 -0.60 -13.91 -18.36
C LYS A 17 -1.38 -13.07 -19.38
N LEU A 18 -0.85 -11.89 -19.67
CA LEU A 18 -1.37 -11.06 -20.75
C LEU A 18 -0.95 -11.68 -22.10
N GLU A 19 -1.90 -12.32 -22.79
CA GLU A 19 -1.65 -13.04 -24.07
C GLU A 19 -2.24 -12.30 -25.28
N LYS A 20 -2.98 -11.23 -25.05
CA LYS A 20 -3.64 -10.45 -26.12
C LYS A 20 -3.77 -9.00 -25.74
N ASP A 21 -4.01 -8.15 -26.72
CA ASP A 21 -4.32 -6.75 -26.49
C ASP A 21 -5.63 -6.62 -25.72
N ILE A 22 -5.61 -5.74 -24.72
CA ILE A 22 -6.77 -5.40 -23.91
C ILE A 22 -6.96 -3.88 -23.91
N SER A 23 -8.20 -3.44 -23.72
CA SER A 23 -8.55 -2.02 -23.56
C SER A 23 -9.05 -1.79 -22.13
N THR A 24 -8.59 -0.72 -21.52
CA THR A 24 -8.96 -0.35 -20.15
C THR A 24 -8.87 1.17 -19.99
N ASP A 25 -9.55 1.73 -18.98
CA ASP A 25 -9.46 3.16 -18.70
C ASP A 25 -8.10 3.52 -18.08
N VAL A 26 -7.58 2.66 -17.22
CA VAL A 26 -6.30 2.88 -16.53
C VAL A 26 -5.48 1.60 -16.50
N CYS A 27 -4.23 1.70 -16.94
CA CYS A 27 -3.23 0.64 -16.81
C CYS A 27 -2.19 1.04 -15.76
N ILE A 28 -2.04 0.22 -14.72
CA ILE A 28 -1.04 0.40 -13.66
C ILE A 28 0.08 -0.62 -13.86
N VAL A 29 1.32 -0.17 -13.82
CA VAL A 29 2.48 -1.06 -13.95
C VAL A 29 3.11 -1.29 -12.59
N GLY A 30 3.04 -2.52 -12.13
CA GLY A 30 3.54 -2.98 -10.82
C GLY A 30 2.44 -3.18 -9.79
N ALA A 31 2.38 -4.39 -9.21
CA ALA A 31 1.43 -4.78 -8.17
C ALA A 31 2.05 -4.73 -6.76
N GLY A 32 2.85 -3.73 -6.47
CA GLY A 32 3.27 -3.37 -5.12
C GLY A 32 2.17 -2.59 -4.39
N ILE A 33 2.42 -2.18 -3.14
CA ILE A 33 1.45 -1.48 -2.28
C ILE A 33 0.86 -0.25 -2.97
N PHE A 34 1.68 0.53 -3.68
CA PHE A 34 1.23 1.73 -4.38
C PHE A 34 0.26 1.38 -5.53
N GLY A 35 0.64 0.45 -6.40
CA GLY A 35 -0.19 0.05 -7.55
C GLY A 35 -1.52 -0.58 -7.11
N LEU A 36 -1.48 -1.45 -6.11
CA LEU A 36 -2.68 -2.07 -5.55
C LEU A 36 -3.62 -1.04 -4.91
N THR A 37 -3.08 -0.09 -4.14
CA THR A 37 -3.89 0.96 -3.50
C THR A 37 -4.49 1.91 -4.54
N CYS A 38 -3.72 2.32 -5.56
CA CYS A 38 -4.25 3.12 -6.67
C CYS A 38 -5.36 2.38 -7.42
N GLY A 39 -5.14 1.09 -7.74
CA GLY A 39 -6.14 0.26 -8.40
C GLY A 39 -7.43 0.15 -7.60
N TYR A 40 -7.32 -0.08 -6.30
CA TYR A 40 -8.46 -0.12 -5.39
C TYR A 40 -9.32 1.16 -5.45
N TYR A 41 -8.69 2.32 -5.27
CA TYR A 41 -9.44 3.57 -5.30
C TYR A 41 -10.03 3.92 -6.66
N LEU A 42 -9.30 3.67 -7.74
CA LEU A 42 -9.79 3.91 -9.09
C LEU A 42 -10.98 3.00 -9.44
N THR A 43 -10.91 1.74 -9.06
CA THR A 43 -12.02 0.79 -9.24
C THR A 43 -13.25 1.21 -8.44
N LYS A 44 -13.08 1.70 -7.20
CA LYS A 44 -14.18 2.26 -6.40
C LYS A 44 -14.82 3.51 -7.03
N GLN A 45 -14.07 4.23 -7.85
CA GLN A 45 -14.59 5.37 -8.62
C GLN A 45 -15.24 4.96 -9.96
N GLY A 46 -15.29 3.67 -10.27
CA GLY A 46 -15.94 3.13 -11.45
C GLY A 46 -15.07 3.01 -12.69
N TYR A 47 -13.75 3.22 -12.58
CA TYR A 47 -12.83 2.99 -13.69
C TYR A 47 -12.55 1.50 -13.88
N ASN A 48 -12.44 1.08 -15.16
CA ASN A 48 -11.87 -0.21 -15.49
C ASN A 48 -10.34 -0.12 -15.33
N VAL A 49 -9.80 -0.91 -14.43
CA VAL A 49 -8.37 -0.88 -14.10
C VAL A 49 -7.73 -2.22 -14.39
N VAL A 50 -6.57 -2.17 -15.02
CA VAL A 50 -5.70 -3.33 -15.20
C VAL A 50 -4.36 -3.04 -14.50
N ILE A 51 -3.90 -3.99 -13.70
CA ILE A 51 -2.57 -3.94 -13.08
C ILE A 51 -1.69 -5.00 -13.76
N LEU A 52 -0.57 -4.56 -14.32
CA LEU A 52 0.43 -5.44 -14.93
C LEU A 52 1.57 -5.66 -13.94
N GLU A 53 1.83 -6.93 -13.62
CA GLU A 53 2.94 -7.33 -12.75
C GLU A 53 3.83 -8.33 -13.51
N LYS A 54 5.15 -8.15 -13.40
CA LYS A 54 6.12 -9.03 -14.07
C LYS A 54 6.44 -10.28 -13.24
N GLU A 55 6.26 -10.18 -11.92
CA GLU A 55 6.50 -11.31 -11.02
C GLU A 55 5.28 -12.23 -10.99
N PRO A 56 5.45 -13.49 -10.60
CA PRO A 56 4.33 -14.44 -10.54
C PRO A 56 3.21 -14.03 -9.59
N ASP A 57 3.57 -13.32 -8.50
CA ASP A 57 2.64 -12.92 -7.45
C ASP A 57 2.68 -11.42 -7.19
N ILE A 58 1.53 -10.87 -6.76
CA ILE A 58 1.44 -9.50 -6.28
C ILE A 58 2.22 -9.34 -4.96
N ALA A 59 2.67 -8.12 -4.69
CA ALA A 59 3.38 -7.75 -3.46
C ALA A 59 4.66 -8.58 -3.15
N SER A 60 5.15 -9.38 -4.07
CA SER A 60 6.22 -10.36 -3.87
C SER A 60 7.61 -9.76 -3.59
N LYS A 61 7.81 -8.49 -3.88
CA LYS A 61 9.07 -7.77 -3.64
C LYS A 61 9.03 -6.98 -2.32
N THR A 62 9.36 -5.70 -2.35
CA THR A 62 9.48 -4.84 -1.17
C THR A 62 8.24 -4.88 -0.28
N THR A 63 7.04 -4.90 -0.86
CA THR A 63 5.79 -4.95 -0.10
C THR A 63 5.66 -6.21 0.75
N GLY A 64 5.95 -7.37 0.18
CA GLY A 64 5.90 -8.65 0.91
C GLY A 64 7.04 -8.85 1.92
N HIS A 65 8.08 -8.00 1.89
CA HIS A 65 9.24 -8.07 2.79
C HIS A 65 9.31 -6.86 3.73
N THR A 66 8.24 -6.09 3.84
CA THR A 66 8.16 -4.95 4.77
C THR A 66 8.01 -5.41 6.22
N THR A 67 8.38 -4.55 7.16
CA THR A 67 8.03 -4.74 8.58
C THR A 67 6.55 -4.49 8.87
N ALA A 68 5.78 -4.08 7.85
CA ALA A 68 4.35 -3.74 7.93
C ALA A 68 3.99 -2.70 9.01
N LYS A 69 4.96 -1.89 9.43
CA LYS A 69 4.71 -0.81 10.39
C LYS A 69 4.00 0.35 9.69
N ILE A 70 2.79 0.64 10.13
CA ILE A 70 1.99 1.78 9.68
C ILE A 70 2.20 2.91 10.70
N THR A 71 2.83 4.00 10.30
CA THR A 71 3.19 5.11 11.20
C THR A 71 3.41 6.39 10.42
N SER A 72 3.12 7.53 11.06
CA SER A 72 3.52 8.85 10.57
C SER A 72 4.93 9.25 11.05
N GLN A 73 5.51 8.47 11.97
CA GLN A 73 6.82 8.75 12.55
C GLN A 73 7.88 7.81 11.97
N HIS A 74 8.74 8.34 11.11
CA HIS A 74 9.86 7.62 10.51
C HIS A 74 11.19 8.15 11.04
N ASN A 75 11.68 7.59 12.15
CA ASN A 75 12.89 8.09 12.84
C ASN A 75 12.77 9.61 13.16
N LEU A 76 13.85 10.36 12.93
CA LEU A 76 13.91 11.82 13.12
C LEU A 76 13.59 12.61 11.83
N ILE A 77 12.72 12.06 10.96
CA ILE A 77 12.45 12.63 9.63
C ILE A 77 11.95 14.09 9.70
N TYR A 78 11.17 14.44 10.73
CA TYR A 78 10.60 15.80 10.82
C TYR A 78 11.66 16.87 11.04
N LYS A 79 12.70 16.59 11.84
CA LYS A 79 13.82 17.51 11.98
C LYS A 79 14.50 17.76 10.63
N TYR A 80 14.77 16.69 9.89
CA TYR A 80 15.35 16.79 8.55
C TYR A 80 14.45 17.57 7.59
N LEU A 81 13.16 17.32 7.58
CA LEU A 81 12.20 18.01 6.71
C LEU A 81 12.10 19.50 7.06
N ILE A 82 12.07 19.84 8.35
CA ILE A 82 12.03 21.23 8.81
C ILE A 82 13.30 21.96 8.38
N ASP A 83 14.46 21.38 8.61
CA ASP A 83 15.75 22.00 8.29
C ASP A 83 15.95 22.15 6.77
N SER A 84 15.48 21.17 5.97
CA SER A 84 15.72 21.13 4.53
C SER A 84 14.64 21.82 3.69
N LEU A 85 13.37 21.72 4.10
CA LEU A 85 12.20 22.11 3.31
C LEU A 85 11.28 23.09 4.04
N GLY A 86 11.56 23.39 5.30
CA GLY A 86 10.77 24.27 6.15
C GLY A 86 9.55 23.61 6.80
N VAL A 87 8.99 24.28 7.81
CA VAL A 87 7.89 23.79 8.66
C VAL A 87 6.66 23.43 7.84
N SER A 88 6.29 24.22 6.86
CA SER A 88 5.08 23.99 6.04
C SER A 88 5.13 22.65 5.28
N MET A 89 6.29 22.29 4.73
CA MET A 89 6.46 21.01 4.02
C MET A 89 6.50 19.84 4.99
N ALA A 90 7.10 20.00 6.16
CA ALA A 90 7.08 18.99 7.22
C ALA A 90 5.65 18.72 7.71
N GLN A 91 4.82 19.75 7.85
CA GLN A 91 3.41 19.61 8.19
C GLN A 91 2.61 18.88 7.09
N LYS A 92 2.82 19.20 5.82
CA LYS A 92 2.17 18.48 4.71
C LYS A 92 2.53 17.00 4.72
N TYR A 93 3.80 16.69 4.97
CA TYR A 93 4.25 15.30 5.09
C TYR A 93 3.55 14.58 6.27
N LEU A 94 3.45 15.23 7.43
CA LEU A 94 2.75 14.69 8.59
C LEU A 94 1.28 14.38 8.25
N TYR A 95 0.54 15.36 7.74
CA TYR A 95 -0.87 15.19 7.43
C TYR A 95 -1.10 14.10 6.38
N ALA A 96 -0.30 14.07 5.31
CA ALA A 96 -0.42 13.03 4.29
C ALA A 96 -0.22 11.61 4.87
N ASN A 97 0.72 11.45 5.80
CA ASN A 97 0.92 10.15 6.47
C ASN A 97 -0.22 9.82 7.46
N GLN A 98 -0.76 10.80 8.16
CA GLN A 98 -1.90 10.59 9.06
C GLN A 98 -3.16 10.22 8.28
N ASP A 99 -3.47 10.95 7.22
CA ASP A 99 -4.57 10.63 6.31
C ASP A 99 -4.43 9.21 5.72
N ALA A 100 -3.21 8.81 5.37
CA ALA A 100 -2.94 7.46 4.88
C ALA A 100 -3.23 6.37 5.94
N ILE A 101 -2.86 6.61 7.21
CA ILE A 101 -3.16 5.70 8.32
C ILE A 101 -4.67 5.53 8.50
N GLU A 102 -5.42 6.65 8.51
CA GLU A 102 -6.87 6.64 8.64
C GLU A 102 -7.55 5.93 7.46
N ASN A 103 -7.06 6.16 6.24
CA ASN A 103 -7.59 5.51 5.04
C ASN A 103 -7.32 4.01 5.04
N ILE A 104 -6.16 3.56 5.50
CA ILE A 104 -5.87 2.13 5.67
C ILE A 104 -6.83 1.51 6.69
N ALA A 105 -7.07 2.19 7.82
CA ALA A 105 -8.03 1.72 8.82
C ALA A 105 -9.45 1.58 8.25
N LYS A 106 -9.90 2.54 7.43
CA LYS A 106 -11.19 2.49 6.74
C LYS A 106 -11.27 1.31 5.76
N ILE A 107 -10.23 1.08 4.95
CA ILE A 107 -10.19 -0.07 4.03
C ILE A 107 -10.32 -1.39 4.81
N ILE A 108 -9.58 -1.53 5.91
CA ILE A 108 -9.63 -2.74 6.76
C ILE A 108 -11.06 -2.99 7.27
N GLU A 109 -11.76 -1.93 7.67
CA GLU A 109 -13.12 -2.02 8.18
C GLU A 109 -14.14 -2.30 7.06
N GLU A 110 -14.08 -1.56 5.96
CA GLU A 110 -14.99 -1.69 4.82
C GLU A 110 -14.89 -3.05 4.13
N GLU A 111 -13.66 -3.52 3.91
CA GLU A 111 -13.39 -4.80 3.26
C GLU A 111 -13.38 -5.99 4.25
N LYS A 112 -13.68 -5.73 5.53
CA LYS A 112 -13.76 -6.75 6.60
C LYS A 112 -12.50 -7.61 6.69
N ILE A 113 -11.33 -6.99 6.49
CA ILE A 113 -10.05 -7.68 6.59
C ILE A 113 -9.87 -8.16 8.03
N LEU A 114 -9.57 -9.46 8.21
CA LEU A 114 -9.44 -10.08 9.51
C LEU A 114 -8.41 -9.36 10.38
N LYS A 115 -8.87 -8.81 11.51
CA LYS A 115 -8.05 -8.01 12.43
C LYS A 115 -6.98 -8.82 13.16
N ASP A 116 -7.12 -10.13 13.22
CA ASP A 116 -6.22 -11.03 13.95
C ASP A 116 -4.78 -11.02 13.43
N ARG A 117 -4.57 -10.51 12.23
CA ARG A 117 -3.26 -10.40 11.57
C ARG A 117 -2.74 -8.96 11.47
N ILE A 118 -3.48 -7.98 12.02
CA ILE A 118 -3.11 -6.56 11.94
C ILE A 118 -2.84 -6.04 13.34
N VAL A 119 -1.57 -5.91 13.69
CA VAL A 119 -1.15 -5.18 14.89
C VAL A 119 -0.94 -3.73 14.49
N MET A 120 -1.94 -2.87 14.71
CA MET A 120 -1.79 -1.43 14.53
C MET A 120 -1.12 -0.83 15.76
N PHE A 121 0.09 -0.37 15.64
CA PHE A 121 0.70 0.52 16.61
C PHE A 121 0.37 1.97 16.19
N ILE A 122 -0.72 2.50 16.73
CA ILE A 122 -0.98 3.94 16.65
C ILE A 122 -0.20 4.57 17.80
N GLN A 123 0.96 5.09 17.49
CA GLN A 123 1.69 5.94 18.42
C GLN A 123 1.31 7.39 18.10
N ILE A 124 0.33 7.90 18.85
CA ILE A 124 0.01 9.33 18.89
C ILE A 124 0.99 9.94 19.89
N ILE A 125 1.85 10.84 19.43
CA ILE A 125 2.69 11.70 20.27
C ILE A 125 2.12 13.10 20.16
#